data_92ee03e41c02d2fa524ba792714d4af7
#
_entry.id   92ee03e41c02d2fa524ba792714d4af7
#
_cell.length_a   1.000
_cell.length_b   1.000
_cell.length_c   1.000
_cell.angle_alpha   90.00
_cell.angle_beta   90.00
_cell.angle_gamma   90.00
#
_symmetry.space_group_name_H-M   'P 1'
#
loop_
_entity.id
_entity.type
_entity.pdbx_description
1 polymer ?
#
loop_
_entity_poly.entity_id
_entity_poly.type
_entity_poly.pdbx_seq_one_letter_code
_entity_poly.pdbx_strand_id
1 'polypeptide(L)'
;MNSLRPVAGCACCADLLSASFSRRRFLQTAAGVGVGLGMAGALPSLALAASGNYDAMLLACIDPRFPQPTFEYMKGRGLVGKYSQFNFAGASIGAVAPAFKDWHETYWQNLAASIELHRIPKVIAMNHRDCGAAKIAYGADKVANRTIETQTHREALLAFGKEVNKRHPSLKVELGLMGLDGAVEMFS
;
A
#
# COMPACT_ATOMS: atom_id res chain seq x y z
N MET A 1 -2.65 47.36 -7.01
CA MET A 1 -2.12 47.17 -5.63
C MET A 1 -3.30 46.76 -4.75
N ASN A 2 -3.57 45.46 -4.62
CA ASN A 2 -4.62 44.93 -3.73
C ASN A 2 -3.93 44.18 -2.58
N SER A 3 -4.02 44.79 -1.42
CA SER A 3 -3.54 44.27 -0.16
C SER A 3 -4.50 43.18 0.33
N LEU A 4 -4.07 41.90 0.31
CA LEU A 4 -4.75 40.81 0.98
C LEU A 4 -4.45 40.89 2.49
N ARG A 5 -5.47 41.11 3.30
CA ARG A 5 -5.39 41.04 4.76
C ARG A 5 -5.22 39.58 5.20
N PRO A 6 -4.34 39.27 6.16
CA PRO A 6 -4.23 37.93 6.70
C PRO A 6 -5.48 37.60 7.54
N VAL A 7 -6.07 36.44 7.25
CA VAL A 7 -7.17 35.84 8.05
C VAL A 7 -6.56 35.35 9.36
N ALA A 8 -7.09 35.84 10.48
CA ALA A 8 -6.68 35.42 11.82
C ALA A 8 -6.87 33.90 11.99
N GLY A 9 -5.79 33.17 12.17
CA GLY A 9 -5.82 31.74 12.45
C GLY A 9 -6.46 31.46 13.80
N CYS A 10 -7.39 30.54 13.84
CA CYS A 10 -8.03 30.08 15.06
C CYS A 10 -6.99 29.42 15.99
N ALA A 11 -6.79 29.95 17.18
CA ALA A 11 -5.81 29.48 18.16
C ALA A 11 -5.99 28.01 18.58
N CYS A 12 -7.18 27.42 18.37
CA CYS A 12 -7.47 26.02 18.65
C CYS A 12 -6.82 25.01 17.68
N CYS A 13 -6.33 25.44 16.51
CA CYS A 13 -5.71 24.52 15.54
C CYS A 13 -4.20 24.39 15.68
N ALA A 14 -3.54 25.29 16.41
CA ALA A 14 -2.09 25.31 16.56
C ALA A 14 -1.57 24.21 17.52
N ASP A 15 -2.38 23.79 18.50
CA ASP A 15 -1.98 22.78 19.50
C ASP A 15 -2.11 21.33 19.02
N LEU A 16 -2.85 21.09 17.94
CA LEU A 16 -3.04 19.72 17.40
C LEU A 16 -1.87 19.24 16.53
N LEU A 17 -1.03 20.16 16.04
CA LEU A 17 0.10 19.80 15.15
C LEU A 17 1.43 19.60 15.88
N SER A 18 1.52 19.95 17.18
CA SER A 18 2.75 19.81 17.98
C SER A 18 2.81 18.56 18.86
N ALA A 19 1.72 17.78 18.94
CA ALA A 19 1.72 16.53 19.69
C ALA A 19 2.38 15.43 18.87
N SER A 20 3.64 15.11 19.17
CA SER A 20 4.28 13.89 18.67
C SER A 20 3.42 12.68 19.05
N PHE A 21 2.82 12.02 18.07
CA PHE A 21 2.08 10.77 18.24
C PHE A 21 3.07 9.67 18.67
N SER A 22 3.26 9.50 19.96
CA SER A 22 4.02 8.40 20.52
C SER A 22 3.12 7.19 20.65
N ARG A 23 3.55 6.03 20.11
CA ARG A 23 2.88 4.71 20.26
C ARG A 23 2.51 4.41 21.72
N ARG A 24 3.33 4.89 22.66
CA ARG A 24 3.12 4.71 24.11
C ARG A 24 1.92 5.50 24.65
N ARG A 25 1.64 6.69 24.11
CA ARG A 25 0.46 7.50 24.51
C ARG A 25 -0.84 6.93 23.96
N PHE A 26 -0.82 6.40 22.73
CA PHE A 26 -1.99 5.75 22.13
C PHE A 26 -2.43 4.52 22.95
N LEU A 27 -1.50 3.71 23.41
CA LEU A 27 -1.79 2.53 24.25
C LEU A 27 -2.22 2.90 25.69
N GLN A 28 -1.76 4.03 26.22
CA GLN A 28 -2.13 4.48 27.57
C GLN A 28 -3.52 5.11 27.65
N THR A 29 -4.01 5.74 26.58
CA THR A 29 -5.39 6.25 26.52
C THR A 29 -6.43 5.15 26.35
N ALA A 30 -6.08 4.00 25.81
CA ALA A 30 -6.96 2.85 25.71
C ALA A 30 -7.14 2.07 27.04
N ALA A 31 -6.24 2.24 28.01
CA ALA A 31 -6.26 1.53 29.29
C ALA A 31 -6.90 2.32 30.47
N GLY A 32 -7.30 3.55 30.28
CA GLY A 32 -7.67 4.50 31.34
C GLY A 32 -9.16 4.72 31.63
N VAL A 33 -10.09 3.97 31.04
CA VAL A 33 -11.52 4.13 31.30
C VAL A 33 -12.12 2.84 31.83
N GLY A 34 -11.95 2.64 33.09
CA GLY A 34 -12.59 1.54 33.77
C GLY A 34 -12.49 1.65 35.30
N VAL A 35 -13.29 2.51 35.94
CA VAL A 35 -13.95 2.31 37.24
C VAL A 35 -14.97 3.43 37.47
N GLY A 36 -16.25 3.12 37.58
CA GLY A 36 -17.26 4.04 38.11
C GLY A 36 -18.68 3.77 37.63
N LEU A 37 -19.42 2.93 38.39
CA LEU A 37 -20.88 3.00 38.62
C LEU A 37 -21.88 2.76 37.47
N GLY A 38 -22.53 1.63 37.58
CA GLY A 38 -23.85 1.19 37.17
C GLY A 38 -24.78 2.19 36.48
N MET A 39 -24.82 2.10 35.17
CA MET A 39 -26.03 2.35 34.34
C MET A 39 -25.93 1.40 33.14
N ALA A 40 -26.96 0.57 32.97
CA ALA A 40 -27.14 -0.28 31.78
C ALA A 40 -27.35 0.61 30.53
N GLY A 41 -26.28 1.20 30.05
CA GLY A 41 -26.16 1.89 28.78
C GLY A 41 -25.33 1.01 27.86
N ALA A 42 -25.82 0.71 26.67
CA ALA A 42 -25.07 -0.01 25.65
C ALA A 42 -23.67 0.57 25.55
N LEU A 43 -22.66 -0.17 26.01
CA LEU A 43 -21.26 0.16 25.76
C LEU A 43 -21.11 0.26 24.24
N PRO A 44 -20.56 1.39 23.71
CA PRO A 44 -20.21 1.39 22.32
C PRO A 44 -19.26 0.20 22.13
N SER A 45 -19.69 -0.77 21.31
CA SER A 45 -18.80 -1.85 20.91
C SER A 45 -17.55 -1.17 20.37
N LEU A 46 -16.43 -1.28 21.11
CA LEU A 46 -15.12 -0.95 20.57
C LEU A 46 -15.06 -1.72 19.26
N ALA A 47 -15.15 -1.00 18.15
CA ALA A 47 -14.95 -1.58 16.84
C ALA A 47 -13.53 -2.17 16.91
N LEU A 48 -13.44 -3.47 17.21
CA LEU A 48 -12.22 -4.22 17.03
C LEU A 48 -11.82 -3.94 15.59
N ALA A 49 -10.70 -3.23 15.42
CA ALA A 49 -10.11 -3.03 14.11
C ALA A 49 -10.18 -4.39 13.42
N ALA A 50 -10.76 -4.42 12.21
CA ALA A 50 -11.12 -5.66 11.54
C ALA A 50 -9.88 -6.55 11.39
N SER A 51 -9.59 -7.31 12.44
CA SER A 51 -8.62 -8.39 12.41
C SER A 51 -9.35 -9.59 11.82
N GLY A 52 -8.85 -10.10 10.71
CA GLY A 52 -9.49 -11.21 10.00
C GLY A 52 -8.49 -11.98 9.18
N ASN A 53 -8.89 -13.14 8.71
CA ASN A 53 -8.13 -13.88 7.72
C ASN A 53 -8.53 -13.38 6.33
N TYR A 54 -7.61 -12.69 5.66
CA TYR A 54 -7.78 -12.25 4.27
C TYR A 54 -6.87 -13.05 3.35
N ASP A 55 -7.17 -13.04 2.06
CA ASP A 55 -6.51 -13.93 1.10
C ASP A 55 -5.22 -13.34 0.52
N ALA A 56 -5.08 -12.01 0.53
CA ALA A 56 -3.91 -11.36 -0.07
C ALA A 56 -3.71 -9.90 0.39
N MET A 57 -2.52 -9.36 0.08
CA MET A 57 -2.29 -7.93 -0.13
C MET A 57 -1.95 -7.70 -1.60
N LEU A 58 -2.63 -6.75 -2.23
CA LEU A 58 -2.32 -6.26 -3.56
C LEU A 58 -1.42 -5.03 -3.48
N LEU A 59 -0.31 -5.05 -4.21
CA LEU A 59 0.53 -3.89 -4.50
C LEU A 59 0.29 -3.48 -5.95
N ALA A 60 -0.23 -2.28 -6.19
CA ALA A 60 -0.53 -1.76 -7.51
C ALA A 60 0.02 -0.34 -7.72
N CYS A 61 0.04 0.12 -8.97
CA CYS A 61 0.44 1.48 -9.30
C CYS A 61 -0.68 2.49 -9.00
N ILE A 62 -0.29 3.76 -8.80
CA ILE A 62 -1.22 4.89 -8.66
C ILE A 62 -1.78 5.39 -10.02
N ASP A 63 -1.33 4.84 -11.14
CA ASP A 63 -1.75 5.28 -12.47
C ASP A 63 -3.28 5.20 -12.61
N PRO A 64 -3.97 6.31 -12.96
CA PRO A 64 -5.43 6.38 -12.97
C PRO A 64 -6.11 5.47 -14.01
N ARG A 65 -5.36 4.93 -14.96
CA ARG A 65 -5.89 4.00 -15.98
C ARG A 65 -6.13 2.59 -15.44
N PHE A 66 -5.49 2.22 -14.30
CA PHE A 66 -5.43 0.84 -13.83
C PHE A 66 -6.31 0.47 -12.64
N PRO A 67 -6.98 1.37 -11.89
CA PRO A 67 -7.85 0.94 -10.80
C PRO A 67 -8.94 -0.02 -11.23
N GLN A 68 -9.64 0.27 -12.34
CA GLN A 68 -10.70 -0.58 -12.85
C GLN A 68 -10.18 -1.91 -13.41
N PRO A 69 -9.20 -1.97 -14.34
CA PRO A 69 -8.67 -3.26 -14.82
C PRO A 69 -8.12 -4.14 -13.70
N THR A 70 -7.43 -3.54 -12.71
CA THR A 70 -6.92 -4.25 -11.54
C THR A 70 -8.04 -4.82 -10.69
N PHE A 71 -9.10 -4.04 -10.45
CA PHE A 71 -10.29 -4.52 -9.73
C PHE A 71 -10.97 -5.69 -10.46
N GLU A 72 -11.16 -5.59 -11.79
CA GLU A 72 -11.77 -6.67 -12.58
C GLU A 72 -10.90 -7.94 -12.57
N TYR A 73 -9.58 -7.80 -12.62
CA TYR A 73 -8.66 -8.92 -12.45
C TYR A 73 -8.82 -9.60 -11.08
N MET A 74 -8.85 -8.82 -9.99
CA MET A 74 -9.04 -9.35 -8.64
C MET A 74 -10.44 -9.97 -8.45
N LYS A 75 -11.47 -9.38 -9.07
CA LYS A 75 -12.83 -9.89 -9.09
C LYS A 75 -12.92 -11.23 -9.81
N GLY A 76 -12.30 -11.36 -10.99
CA GLY A 76 -12.22 -12.62 -11.73
C GLY A 76 -11.55 -13.74 -10.95
N ARG A 77 -10.72 -13.40 -9.96
CA ARG A 77 -10.07 -14.34 -9.04
C ARG A 77 -10.87 -14.61 -7.75
N GLY A 78 -12.07 -14.04 -7.60
CA GLY A 78 -12.90 -14.20 -6.41
C GLY A 78 -12.34 -13.54 -5.15
N LEU A 79 -11.50 -12.50 -5.30
CA LEU A 79 -10.78 -11.85 -4.21
C LEU A 79 -11.43 -10.56 -3.71
N VAL A 80 -12.54 -10.11 -4.30
CA VAL A 80 -13.23 -8.88 -3.84
C VAL A 80 -13.65 -9.01 -2.38
N GLY A 81 -13.29 -8.02 -1.57
CA GLY A 81 -13.52 -8.01 -0.12
C GLY A 81 -12.58 -8.91 0.69
N LYS A 82 -11.58 -9.54 0.03
CA LYS A 82 -10.68 -10.51 0.65
C LYS A 82 -9.21 -10.13 0.57
N TYR A 83 -8.89 -8.90 0.17
CA TYR A 83 -7.51 -8.42 0.10
C TYR A 83 -7.40 -6.99 0.60
N SER A 84 -6.25 -6.67 1.19
CA SER A 84 -5.83 -5.30 1.42
C SER A 84 -5.10 -4.78 0.18
N GLN A 85 -5.07 -3.45 0.01
CA GLN A 85 -4.43 -2.84 -1.15
C GLN A 85 -3.50 -1.71 -0.73
N PHE A 86 -2.33 -1.68 -1.34
CA PHE A 86 -1.38 -0.60 -1.23
C PHE A 86 -1.02 -0.10 -2.63
N ASN A 87 -1.12 1.22 -2.84
CA ASN A 87 -0.82 1.83 -4.13
C ASN A 87 0.29 2.87 -3.98
N PHE A 88 1.30 2.80 -4.84
CA PHE A 88 2.24 3.88 -5.06
C PHE A 88 2.86 3.80 -6.47
N ALA A 89 3.56 4.84 -6.88
CA ALA A 89 4.05 4.92 -8.25
C ALA A 89 4.96 3.74 -8.60
N GLY A 90 4.63 3.02 -9.68
CA GLY A 90 5.42 1.90 -10.19
C GLY A 90 5.19 0.56 -9.49
N ALA A 91 4.29 0.48 -8.49
CA ALA A 91 4.04 -0.76 -7.75
C ALA A 91 5.35 -1.40 -7.24
N SER A 92 5.77 -2.60 -7.73
CA SER A 92 7.00 -3.24 -7.29
C SER A 92 8.24 -2.37 -7.51
N ILE A 93 8.27 -1.56 -8.56
CA ILE A 93 9.37 -0.62 -8.84
C ILE A 93 9.52 0.39 -7.70
N GLY A 94 8.41 0.95 -7.20
CA GLY A 94 8.41 1.86 -6.06
C GLY A 94 8.96 1.21 -4.78
N ALA A 95 8.82 -0.12 -4.63
CA ALA A 95 9.28 -0.86 -3.46
C ALA A 95 10.76 -1.28 -3.51
N VAL A 96 11.40 -1.32 -4.71
CA VAL A 96 12.76 -1.86 -4.86
C VAL A 96 13.73 -0.98 -5.64
N ALA A 97 13.24 -0.05 -6.49
CA ALA A 97 14.14 0.75 -7.31
C ALA A 97 14.92 1.76 -6.47
N PRO A 98 16.24 1.89 -6.67
CA PRO A 98 17.07 2.85 -5.93
C PRO A 98 16.58 4.30 -6.01
N ALA A 99 15.96 4.69 -7.13
CA ALA A 99 15.39 6.03 -7.33
C ALA A 99 14.27 6.36 -6.33
N PHE A 100 13.62 5.35 -5.77
CA PHE A 100 12.50 5.48 -4.82
C PHE A 100 12.83 4.95 -3.42
N LYS A 101 14.09 4.91 -3.08
CA LYS A 101 14.56 4.29 -1.85
C LYS A 101 13.87 4.82 -0.58
N ASP A 102 13.48 6.10 -0.57
CA ASP A 102 12.82 6.75 0.58
C ASP A 102 11.38 6.23 0.80
N TRP A 103 10.80 5.55 -0.20
CA TRP A 103 9.47 4.94 -0.09
C TRP A 103 9.51 3.49 0.40
N HIS A 104 10.66 2.82 0.29
CA HIS A 104 10.78 1.38 0.57
C HIS A 104 10.30 1.02 1.96
N GLU A 105 10.76 1.74 2.98
CA GLU A 105 10.43 1.45 4.37
C GLU A 105 8.92 1.56 4.63
N THR A 106 8.27 2.58 4.05
CA THR A 106 6.82 2.75 4.15
C THR A 106 6.07 1.53 3.61
N TYR A 107 6.48 1.01 2.46
CA TYR A 107 5.85 -0.19 1.90
C TYR A 107 6.06 -1.41 2.80
N TRP A 108 7.29 -1.66 3.23
CA TRP A 108 7.61 -2.85 4.02
C TRP A 108 6.92 -2.86 5.38
N GLN A 109 6.74 -1.71 6.01
CA GLN A 109 5.95 -1.56 7.24
C GLN A 109 4.47 -1.84 7.01
N ASN A 110 3.89 -1.38 5.90
CA ASN A 110 2.50 -1.67 5.55
C ASN A 110 2.27 -3.14 5.20
N LEU A 111 3.22 -3.80 4.52
CA LEU A 111 3.16 -5.24 4.29
C LEU A 111 3.19 -6.01 5.62
N ALA A 112 4.11 -5.67 6.52
CA ALA A 112 4.19 -6.28 7.84
C ALA A 112 2.90 -6.09 8.64
N ALA A 113 2.31 -4.90 8.62
CA ALA A 113 1.02 -4.62 9.25
C ALA A 113 -0.12 -5.46 8.64
N SER A 114 -0.13 -5.63 7.32
CA SER A 114 -1.13 -6.47 6.64
C SER A 114 -0.99 -7.96 7.01
N ILE A 115 0.24 -8.45 7.15
CA ILE A 115 0.50 -9.81 7.63
C ILE A 115 -0.01 -9.99 9.06
N GLU A 116 0.29 -9.05 9.95
CA GLU A 116 -0.09 -9.12 11.37
C GLU A 116 -1.60 -8.99 11.58
N LEU A 117 -2.22 -7.97 10.97
CA LEU A 117 -3.64 -7.65 11.21
C LEU A 117 -4.59 -8.51 10.38
N HIS A 118 -4.21 -8.79 9.14
CA HIS A 118 -5.07 -9.48 8.17
C HIS A 118 -4.67 -10.93 7.94
N ARG A 119 -3.55 -11.40 8.49
CA ARG A 119 -3.05 -12.78 8.38
C ARG A 119 -2.99 -13.27 6.93
N ILE A 120 -2.61 -12.41 6.02
CA ILE A 120 -2.55 -12.71 4.60
C ILE A 120 -1.54 -13.82 4.31
N PRO A 121 -1.89 -14.84 3.51
CA PRO A 121 -0.97 -15.90 3.10
C PRO A 121 -0.13 -15.52 1.86
N LYS A 122 -0.46 -14.41 1.18
CA LYS A 122 0.23 -13.99 -0.05
C LYS A 122 0.20 -12.50 -0.31
N VAL A 123 1.18 -12.06 -1.09
CA VAL A 123 1.22 -10.73 -1.71
C VAL A 123 1.17 -10.87 -3.24
N ILE A 124 0.42 -10.00 -3.89
CA ILE A 124 0.31 -9.89 -5.34
C ILE A 124 0.90 -8.55 -5.75
N ALA A 125 2.00 -8.54 -6.49
CA ALA A 125 2.56 -7.31 -7.06
C ALA A 125 2.13 -7.20 -8.53
N MET A 126 1.39 -6.13 -8.83
CA MET A 126 0.87 -5.86 -10.16
C MET A 126 1.50 -4.60 -10.72
N ASN A 127 2.52 -4.76 -11.56
CA ASN A 127 3.02 -3.69 -12.40
C ASN A 127 2.12 -3.52 -13.63
N HIS A 128 2.32 -2.44 -14.38
CA HIS A 128 1.60 -2.24 -15.62
C HIS A 128 2.50 -1.68 -16.72
N ARG A 129 2.10 -1.86 -17.98
CA ARG A 129 2.79 -1.31 -19.14
C ARG A 129 2.58 0.19 -19.25
N ASP A 130 3.47 0.85 -19.97
CA ASP A 130 3.48 2.31 -20.15
C ASP A 130 3.52 3.06 -18.80
N CYS A 131 4.35 2.55 -17.88
CA CYS A 131 4.46 3.09 -16.53
C CYS A 131 5.44 4.27 -16.46
N GLY A 132 4.92 5.46 -16.12
CA GLY A 132 5.74 6.65 -15.93
C GLY A 132 6.80 6.50 -14.84
N ALA A 133 6.51 5.77 -13.78
CA ALA A 133 7.48 5.51 -12.71
C ALA A 133 8.63 4.58 -13.16
N ALA A 134 8.38 3.64 -14.08
CA ALA A 134 9.43 2.83 -14.68
C ALA A 134 10.41 3.70 -15.48
N LYS A 135 9.87 4.65 -16.26
CA LYS A 135 10.67 5.62 -16.99
C LYS A 135 11.50 6.53 -16.07
N ILE A 136 10.92 6.99 -14.96
CA ILE A 136 11.63 7.80 -13.96
C ILE A 136 12.75 6.99 -13.29
N ALA A 137 12.47 5.75 -12.90
CA ALA A 137 13.40 4.92 -12.14
C ALA A 137 14.59 4.41 -12.96
N TYR A 138 14.36 4.05 -14.22
CA TYR A 138 15.30 3.32 -15.04
C TYR A 138 15.73 4.04 -16.32
N GLY A 139 15.05 5.11 -16.72
CA GLY A 139 15.29 5.87 -17.94
C GLY A 139 14.41 5.46 -19.13
N ALA A 140 14.32 6.34 -20.12
CA ALA A 140 13.47 6.14 -21.30
C ALA A 140 13.85 4.90 -22.12
N ASP A 141 15.15 4.61 -22.23
CA ASP A 141 15.67 3.48 -23.00
C ASP A 141 15.20 2.13 -22.45
N LYS A 142 14.96 2.06 -21.15
CA LYS A 142 14.50 0.85 -20.45
C LYS A 142 13.00 0.57 -20.61
N VAL A 143 12.29 1.47 -21.25
CA VAL A 143 10.86 1.33 -21.60
C VAL A 143 10.59 1.69 -23.08
N ALA A 144 11.64 1.71 -23.92
CA ALA A 144 11.58 2.20 -25.30
C ALA A 144 10.71 1.33 -26.24
N ASN A 145 10.60 0.04 -25.96
CA ASN A 145 9.75 -0.89 -26.69
C ASN A 145 9.24 -2.01 -25.79
N ARG A 146 8.27 -2.78 -26.30
CA ARG A 146 7.58 -3.83 -25.53
C ARG A 146 8.54 -4.88 -24.93
N THR A 147 9.55 -5.30 -25.66
CA THR A 147 10.49 -6.32 -25.20
C THR A 147 11.36 -5.81 -24.05
N ILE A 148 11.95 -4.62 -24.21
CA ILE A 148 12.79 -3.98 -23.19
C ILE A 148 11.95 -3.65 -21.95
N GLU A 149 10.76 -3.08 -22.14
CA GLU A 149 9.82 -2.78 -21.07
C GLU A 149 9.46 -4.05 -20.26
N THR A 150 9.11 -5.14 -20.96
CA THR A 150 8.80 -6.43 -20.30
C THR A 150 9.96 -6.89 -19.43
N GLN A 151 11.19 -6.85 -19.97
CA GLN A 151 12.40 -7.26 -19.23
C GLN A 151 12.62 -6.35 -18.00
N THR A 152 12.46 -5.04 -18.15
CA THR A 152 12.62 -4.08 -17.04
C THR A 152 11.61 -4.33 -15.92
N HIS A 153 10.36 -4.53 -16.27
CA HIS A 153 9.32 -4.86 -15.28
C HIS A 153 9.54 -6.23 -14.64
N ARG A 154 9.96 -7.23 -15.44
CA ARG A 154 10.28 -8.57 -14.93
C ARG A 154 11.40 -8.52 -13.89
N GLU A 155 12.48 -7.80 -14.18
CA GLU A 155 13.61 -7.65 -13.25
C GLU A 155 13.17 -6.99 -11.92
N ALA A 156 12.35 -5.92 -11.98
CA ALA A 156 11.84 -5.27 -10.79
C ALA A 156 10.89 -6.17 -9.99
N LEU A 157 10.01 -6.90 -10.66
CA LEU A 157 9.09 -7.85 -10.03
C LEU A 157 9.84 -9.00 -9.34
N LEU A 158 10.86 -9.58 -10.01
CA LEU A 158 11.69 -10.63 -9.42
C LEU A 158 12.52 -10.11 -8.23
N ALA A 159 13.08 -8.89 -8.32
CA ALA A 159 13.77 -8.25 -7.21
C ALA A 159 12.82 -8.04 -6.01
N PHE A 160 11.59 -7.59 -6.26
CA PHE A 160 10.54 -7.47 -5.25
C PHE A 160 10.23 -8.83 -4.60
N GLY A 161 10.00 -9.87 -5.40
CA GLY A 161 9.73 -11.21 -4.88
C GLY A 161 10.87 -11.75 -4.01
N LYS A 162 12.11 -11.52 -4.43
CA LYS A 162 13.30 -11.89 -3.65
C LYS A 162 13.35 -11.17 -2.30
N GLU A 163 13.03 -9.88 -2.27
CA GLU A 163 13.03 -9.10 -1.02
C GLU A 163 11.86 -9.50 -0.09
N VAL A 164 10.68 -9.81 -0.65
CA VAL A 164 9.57 -10.39 0.14
C VAL A 164 9.99 -11.71 0.77
N ASN A 165 10.55 -12.64 -0.01
CA ASN A 165 10.96 -13.95 0.49
C ASN A 165 12.05 -13.86 1.56
N LYS A 166 12.93 -12.87 1.46
CA LYS A 166 13.96 -12.60 2.47
C LYS A 166 13.36 -12.12 3.79
N ARG A 167 12.35 -11.24 3.74
CA ARG A 167 11.70 -10.63 4.93
C ARG A 167 10.64 -11.54 5.52
N HIS A 168 9.89 -12.24 4.68
CA HIS A 168 8.72 -13.04 5.03
C HIS A 168 8.74 -14.38 4.27
N PRO A 169 9.59 -15.35 4.66
CA PRO A 169 9.81 -16.59 3.90
C PRO A 169 8.56 -17.46 3.71
N SER A 170 7.56 -17.33 4.58
CA SER A 170 6.30 -18.08 4.51
C SER A 170 5.25 -17.43 3.58
N LEU A 171 5.48 -16.18 3.15
CA LEU A 171 4.53 -15.45 2.34
C LEU A 171 4.66 -15.84 0.85
N LYS A 172 3.59 -16.30 0.25
CA LYS A 172 3.56 -16.56 -1.20
C LYS A 172 3.60 -15.25 -1.98
N VAL A 173 4.30 -15.24 -3.11
CA VAL A 173 4.44 -14.06 -3.97
C VAL A 173 3.89 -14.38 -5.35
N GLU A 174 3.02 -13.51 -5.85
CA GLU A 174 2.53 -13.53 -7.21
C GLU A 174 2.97 -12.24 -7.92
N LEU A 175 3.53 -12.35 -9.12
CA LEU A 175 4.17 -11.26 -9.84
C LEU A 175 3.52 -11.10 -11.20
N GLY A 176 2.88 -9.96 -11.47
CA GLY A 176 2.15 -9.72 -12.71
C GLY A 176 2.51 -8.39 -13.38
N LEU A 177 2.45 -8.39 -14.72
CA LEU A 177 2.53 -7.19 -15.56
C LEU A 177 1.23 -7.06 -16.35
N MET A 178 0.45 -6.02 -16.05
CA MET A 178 -0.84 -5.76 -16.68
C MET A 178 -0.65 -4.92 -17.94
N GLY A 179 -1.25 -5.34 -19.04
CA GLY A 179 -1.38 -4.55 -20.25
C GLY A 179 -2.40 -3.43 -20.14
N LEU A 180 -2.40 -2.52 -21.12
CA LEU A 180 -3.43 -1.47 -21.21
C LEU A 180 -4.83 -2.03 -21.48
N ASP A 181 -4.91 -3.24 -22.00
CA ASP A 181 -6.12 -4.03 -22.23
C ASP A 181 -6.59 -4.82 -21.01
N GLY A 182 -5.88 -4.73 -19.88
CA GLY A 182 -6.17 -5.49 -18.67
C GLY A 182 -5.65 -6.93 -18.65
N ALA A 183 -5.07 -7.42 -19.75
CA ALA A 183 -4.44 -8.74 -19.78
C ALA A 183 -3.20 -8.78 -18.88
N VAL A 184 -3.00 -9.89 -18.15
CA VAL A 184 -1.89 -10.01 -17.20
C VAL A 184 -0.94 -11.12 -17.62
N GLU A 185 0.33 -10.74 -17.75
CA GLU A 185 1.46 -11.66 -17.91
C GLU A 185 2.06 -11.95 -16.52
N MET A 186 2.12 -13.24 -16.14
CA MET A 186 2.64 -13.66 -14.84
C MET A 186 4.11 -14.07 -14.94
N PHE A 187 4.90 -13.76 -13.89
CA PHE A 187 6.30 -14.14 -13.75
C PHE A 187 6.54 -15.01 -12.52
N SER A 188 7.50 -15.90 -12.62
CA SER A 188 7.93 -16.82 -11.56
C SER A 188 9.45 -16.85 -11.48
#